data_de4616538056844017b1201f2910ef01
#
_entry.id   de4616538056844017b1201f2910ef01
#
_cell.length_a   1.000
_cell.length_b   1.000
_cell.length_c   1.000
_cell.angle_alpha   90.00
_cell.angle_beta   90.00
_cell.angle_gamma   90.00
#
_symmetry.space_group_name_H-M   'P 1'
#
loop_
_entity.id
_entity.type
_entity.pdbx_description
1 polymer ?
#
loop_
_entity_poly.entity_id
_entity_poly.type
_entity_poly.pdbx_seq_one_letter_code
_entity_poly.pdbx_strand_id
1 'polypeptide(L)'
;MIKLQHITQTYRTPEGEVFDALKDVSIDIKAGEIFGIIGRSGAGKSTLVRCINLLNRPTSGTVNVDGRVLNELSDDELRKVRRSIGMIFQHFNLLSSRTVYDNVALPLELVGTPKNVIREKVEPLLELVGLTEHAHKFPSQLSGGQKQRVGIARALTNDPKVLLSDEATSALDPETTTATLALLKRINQRLGLTIVMITHEMNVVKQICDRVVVMNRGEIVESGNVVDVFCRPRHETTKALIGNVMARDLPDSIINRLKTARALKGDPEAVHLLRLSFLGGDVTRPVISEV
;
A
#
# COMPACT_ATOMS: atom_id res chain seq x y z
N MET A 1 -13.36 0.21 -10.32
CA MET A 1 -13.73 0.11 -8.89
C MET A 1 -13.63 1.47 -8.20
N ILE A 2 -12.50 2.15 -8.25
CA ILE A 2 -12.32 3.50 -7.68
C ILE A 2 -11.92 4.44 -8.79
N LYS A 3 -12.62 5.58 -8.93
CA LYS A 3 -12.26 6.64 -9.87
C LYS A 3 -12.21 7.97 -9.11
N LEU A 4 -11.06 8.60 -9.16
CA LEU A 4 -10.84 9.96 -8.71
C LEU A 4 -10.66 10.82 -9.94
N GLN A 5 -11.39 11.93 -10.04
CA GLN A 5 -11.35 12.83 -11.20
C GLN A 5 -11.13 14.25 -10.72
N HIS A 6 -10.01 14.84 -11.13
CA HIS A 6 -9.65 16.23 -10.88
C HIS A 6 -9.67 16.62 -9.39
N ILE A 7 -9.18 15.71 -8.51
CA ILE A 7 -9.17 15.93 -7.08
C ILE A 7 -8.15 17.01 -6.69
N THR A 8 -8.65 18.07 -6.11
CA THR A 8 -7.84 19.11 -5.46
C THR A 8 -8.20 19.16 -3.99
N GLN A 9 -7.21 19.23 -3.12
CA GLN A 9 -7.40 19.39 -1.68
C GLN A 9 -6.52 20.53 -1.16
N THR A 10 -7.18 21.56 -0.74
CA THR A 10 -6.55 22.77 -0.20
C THR A 10 -6.74 22.80 1.32
N TYR A 11 -5.69 23.11 2.04
CA TYR A 11 -5.73 23.38 3.48
C TYR A 11 -5.32 24.82 3.77
N ARG A 12 -5.82 25.33 4.89
CA ARG A 12 -5.40 26.62 5.43
C ARG A 12 -4.68 26.39 6.77
N THR A 13 -3.48 26.91 6.92
CA THR A 13 -2.75 26.85 8.19
C THR A 13 -3.39 27.76 9.23
N PRO A 14 -3.09 27.58 10.53
CA PRO A 14 -3.54 28.50 11.57
C PRO A 14 -3.11 29.95 11.32
N GLU A 15 -1.98 30.16 10.65
CA GLU A 15 -1.40 31.46 10.27
C GLU A 15 -2.10 32.07 9.04
N GLY A 16 -3.04 31.34 8.42
CA GLY A 16 -3.81 31.77 7.27
C GLY A 16 -3.19 31.50 5.91
N GLU A 17 -2.03 30.82 5.86
CA GLU A 17 -1.42 30.39 4.60
C GLU A 17 -2.26 29.27 3.96
N VAL A 18 -2.39 29.33 2.64
CA VAL A 18 -3.13 28.36 1.85
C VAL A 18 -2.15 27.47 1.08
N PHE A 19 -2.30 26.16 1.19
CA PHE A 19 -1.50 25.23 0.40
C PHE A 19 -2.34 24.08 -0.14
N ASP A 20 -2.01 23.64 -1.35
CA ASP A 20 -2.65 22.51 -2.01
C ASP A 20 -1.91 21.21 -1.68
N ALA A 21 -2.55 20.37 -0.88
CA ALA A 21 -2.05 19.05 -0.56
C ALA A 21 -2.25 18.05 -1.72
N LEU A 22 -3.27 18.31 -2.57
CA LEU A 22 -3.52 17.61 -3.82
C LEU A 22 -3.86 18.62 -4.91
N LYS A 23 -3.32 18.43 -6.12
CA LYS A 23 -3.45 19.33 -7.25
C LYS A 23 -3.87 18.52 -8.47
N ASP A 24 -5.14 18.61 -8.85
CA ASP A 24 -5.72 18.00 -10.05
C ASP A 24 -5.40 16.50 -10.22
N VAL A 25 -5.55 15.73 -9.14
CA VAL A 25 -5.21 14.30 -9.11
C VAL A 25 -6.33 13.47 -9.72
N SER A 26 -6.01 12.67 -10.75
CA SER A 26 -6.94 11.74 -11.39
C SER A 26 -6.37 10.33 -11.39
N ILE A 27 -7.15 9.34 -10.90
CA ILE A 27 -6.75 7.92 -10.79
C ILE A 27 -7.94 7.03 -11.12
N ASP A 28 -7.68 5.94 -11.84
CA ASP A 28 -8.63 4.84 -12.06
C ASP A 28 -8.02 3.53 -11.56
N ILE A 29 -8.66 2.91 -10.55
CA ILE A 29 -8.25 1.65 -9.93
C ILE A 29 -9.29 0.58 -10.28
N LYS A 30 -8.83 -0.53 -10.85
CA LYS A 30 -9.68 -1.63 -11.29
C LYS A 30 -10.14 -2.49 -10.10
N ALA A 31 -11.21 -3.24 -10.28
CA ALA A 31 -11.67 -4.21 -9.29
C ALA A 31 -10.65 -5.35 -9.13
N GLY A 32 -10.41 -5.77 -7.88
CA GLY A 32 -9.47 -6.85 -7.55
C GLY A 32 -7.99 -6.49 -7.68
N GLU A 33 -7.65 -5.26 -8.06
CA GLU A 33 -6.28 -4.79 -8.23
C GLU A 33 -5.65 -4.43 -6.87
N ILE A 34 -4.36 -4.68 -6.72
CA ILE A 34 -3.53 -4.13 -5.64
C ILE A 34 -2.78 -2.91 -6.20
N PHE A 35 -3.19 -1.73 -5.78
CA PHE A 35 -2.72 -0.46 -6.30
C PHE A 35 -1.83 0.27 -5.29
N GLY A 36 -0.61 0.61 -5.70
CA GLY A 36 0.36 1.31 -4.88
C GLY A 36 0.31 2.83 -5.07
N ILE A 37 0.41 3.58 -3.98
CA ILE A 37 0.62 5.03 -3.97
C ILE A 37 1.93 5.30 -3.26
N ILE A 38 2.93 5.77 -3.99
CA ILE A 38 4.28 6.03 -3.48
C ILE A 38 4.68 7.49 -3.63
N GLY A 39 5.67 7.90 -2.88
CA GLY A 39 6.18 9.26 -2.89
C GLY A 39 6.86 9.61 -1.58
N ARG A 40 7.61 10.72 -1.55
CA ARG A 40 8.27 11.20 -0.34
C ARG A 40 7.27 11.60 0.74
N SER A 41 7.73 11.77 1.98
CA SER A 41 6.91 12.39 3.03
C SER A 41 6.39 13.75 2.56
N GLY A 42 5.13 14.08 2.88
CA GLY A 42 4.50 15.33 2.44
C GLY A 42 4.02 15.33 0.97
N ALA A 43 4.15 14.25 0.21
CA ALA A 43 3.71 14.22 -1.19
C ALA A 43 2.18 14.22 -1.40
N GLY A 44 1.37 14.11 -0.33
CA GLY A 44 -0.10 14.10 -0.40
C GLY A 44 -0.74 12.71 -0.33
N LYS A 45 0.05 11.62 -0.15
CA LYS A 45 -0.45 10.22 -0.19
C LYS A 45 -1.59 9.94 0.80
N SER A 46 -1.39 10.21 2.07
CA SER A 46 -2.43 9.97 3.11
C SER A 46 -3.66 10.87 2.90
N THR A 47 -3.47 12.10 2.39
CA THR A 47 -4.57 12.99 2.00
C THR A 47 -5.39 12.33 0.88
N LEU A 48 -4.73 11.81 -0.13
CA LEU A 48 -5.38 11.14 -1.27
C LEU A 48 -6.20 9.92 -0.83
N VAL A 49 -5.64 9.04 0.02
CA VAL A 49 -6.37 7.88 0.53
C VAL A 49 -7.57 8.31 1.39
N ARG A 50 -7.44 9.37 2.19
CA ARG A 50 -8.56 9.92 2.97
C ARG A 50 -9.63 10.58 2.09
N CYS A 51 -9.31 10.99 0.87
CA CYS A 51 -10.31 11.43 -0.10
C CYS A 51 -11.08 10.24 -0.68
N ILE A 52 -10.48 9.06 -0.86
CA ILE A 52 -11.17 7.88 -1.40
C ILE A 52 -12.39 7.49 -0.55
N ASN A 53 -12.30 7.59 0.77
CA ASN A 53 -13.41 7.29 1.69
C ASN A 53 -14.12 8.55 2.19
N LEU A 54 -13.81 9.72 1.61
CA LEU A 54 -14.28 11.05 2.03
C LEU A 54 -14.12 11.35 3.53
N LEU A 55 -13.13 10.77 4.21
CA LEU A 55 -12.70 11.28 5.52
C LEU A 55 -12.21 12.73 5.38
N ASN A 56 -11.55 13.02 4.25
CA ASN A 56 -11.31 14.39 3.79
C ASN A 56 -12.18 14.62 2.55
N ARG A 57 -13.15 15.54 2.63
CA ARG A 57 -13.90 15.97 1.44
C ARG A 57 -12.96 16.83 0.58
N PRO A 58 -12.71 16.48 -0.69
CA PRO A 58 -11.86 17.27 -1.56
C PRO A 58 -12.47 18.65 -1.79
N THR A 59 -11.61 19.66 -1.98
CA THR A 59 -12.03 21.02 -2.30
C THR A 59 -12.71 21.09 -3.65
N SER A 60 -12.24 20.27 -4.62
CA SER A 60 -12.88 20.07 -5.93
C SER A 60 -12.61 18.68 -6.47
N GLY A 61 -13.36 18.31 -7.51
CA GLY A 61 -13.25 17.00 -8.16
C GLY A 61 -14.27 15.99 -7.65
N THR A 62 -14.25 14.79 -8.23
CA THR A 62 -15.25 13.75 -8.02
C THR A 62 -14.61 12.46 -7.53
N VAL A 63 -15.18 11.87 -6.49
CA VAL A 63 -14.80 10.58 -5.93
C VAL A 63 -15.90 9.56 -6.23
N ASN A 64 -15.59 8.56 -7.04
CA ASN A 64 -16.49 7.45 -7.33
C ASN A 64 -15.91 6.15 -6.79
N VAL A 65 -16.67 5.42 -5.99
CA VAL A 65 -16.29 4.10 -5.47
C VAL A 65 -17.44 3.14 -5.71
N ASP A 66 -17.15 2.03 -6.35
CA ASP A 66 -18.12 0.99 -6.71
C ASP A 66 -19.36 1.54 -7.45
N GLY A 67 -19.13 2.46 -8.40
CA GLY A 67 -20.18 3.09 -9.21
C GLY A 67 -20.95 4.21 -8.51
N ARG A 68 -20.63 4.55 -7.25
CA ARG A 68 -21.30 5.61 -6.49
C ARG A 68 -20.43 6.86 -6.40
N VAL A 69 -20.99 8.00 -6.73
CA VAL A 69 -20.35 9.32 -6.54
C VAL A 69 -20.51 9.71 -5.08
N LEU A 70 -19.42 9.60 -4.31
CA LEU A 70 -19.48 9.80 -2.86
C LEU A 70 -19.73 11.26 -2.47
N ASN A 71 -19.30 12.21 -3.29
CA ASN A 71 -19.48 13.65 -3.04
C ASN A 71 -20.95 14.07 -2.91
N GLU A 72 -21.84 13.34 -3.59
CA GLU A 72 -23.27 13.65 -3.67
C GLU A 72 -24.11 12.97 -2.57
N LEU A 73 -23.48 12.06 -1.82
CA LEU A 73 -24.16 11.30 -0.77
C LEU A 73 -24.43 12.14 0.49
N SER A 74 -25.57 11.90 1.10
CA SER A 74 -25.85 12.36 2.46
C SER A 74 -24.90 11.69 3.47
N ASP A 75 -24.77 12.27 4.66
CA ASP A 75 -23.88 11.70 5.69
C ASP A 75 -24.27 10.28 6.11
N ASP A 76 -25.55 9.94 6.12
CA ASP A 76 -26.02 8.60 6.44
C ASP A 76 -25.71 7.58 5.34
N GLU A 77 -25.87 7.97 4.08
CA GLU A 77 -25.46 7.14 2.94
C GLU A 77 -23.95 6.95 2.91
N LEU A 78 -23.20 8.02 3.17
CA LEU A 78 -21.74 7.98 3.23
C LEU A 78 -21.26 7.06 4.36
N ARG A 79 -21.91 7.08 5.54
CA ARG A 79 -21.63 6.12 6.63
C ARG A 79 -21.84 4.67 6.18
N LYS A 80 -22.90 4.41 5.40
CA LYS A 80 -23.17 3.06 4.84
C LYS A 80 -22.08 2.64 3.84
N VAL A 81 -21.68 3.54 2.93
CA VAL A 81 -20.61 3.25 1.96
C VAL A 81 -19.27 3.04 2.65
N ARG A 82 -18.92 3.84 3.66
CA ARG A 82 -17.68 3.67 4.42
C ARG A 82 -17.55 2.30 5.09
N ARG A 83 -18.65 1.61 5.40
CA ARG A 83 -18.62 0.22 5.91
C ARG A 83 -18.11 -0.77 4.87
N SER A 84 -18.32 -0.50 3.57
CA SER A 84 -17.80 -1.31 2.47
C SER A 84 -16.35 -0.97 2.08
N ILE A 85 -15.72 -0.05 2.82
CA ILE A 85 -14.32 0.36 2.64
C ILE A 85 -13.59 0.07 3.95
N GLY A 86 -12.83 -1.01 3.99
CA GLY A 86 -11.94 -1.33 5.11
C GLY A 86 -10.75 -0.39 5.15
N MET A 87 -10.22 -0.13 6.35
CA MET A 87 -9.01 0.68 6.50
C MET A 87 -8.06 0.06 7.51
N ILE A 88 -6.81 -0.11 7.10
CA ILE A 88 -5.69 -0.52 7.94
C ILE A 88 -4.84 0.73 8.19
N PHE A 89 -4.56 1.00 9.46
CA PHE A 89 -3.83 2.18 9.92
C PHE A 89 -2.38 1.85 10.27
N GLN A 90 -1.52 2.81 10.12
CA GLN A 90 -0.09 2.73 10.45
C GLN A 90 0.17 2.29 11.91
N HIS A 91 -0.60 2.80 12.87
CA HIS A 91 -0.43 2.55 14.31
C HIS A 91 -1.44 1.55 14.86
N PHE A 92 -1.93 0.60 14.04
CA PHE A 92 -2.89 -0.45 14.38
C PHE A 92 -4.25 0.06 14.91
N ASN A 93 -4.29 1.13 15.69
CA ASN A 93 -5.47 1.77 16.29
C ASN A 93 -6.39 0.76 16.99
N LEU A 94 -5.80 -0.20 17.74
CA LEU A 94 -6.54 -1.17 18.52
C LEU A 94 -6.98 -0.55 19.84
N LEU A 95 -8.18 -0.91 20.28
CA LEU A 95 -8.68 -0.55 21.60
C LEU A 95 -7.97 -1.41 22.65
N SER A 96 -7.14 -0.78 23.49
CA SER A 96 -6.30 -1.47 24.48
C SER A 96 -7.11 -2.17 25.58
N SER A 97 -8.32 -1.67 25.85
CA SER A 97 -9.27 -2.23 26.84
C SER A 97 -10.13 -3.38 26.29
N ARG A 98 -9.95 -3.76 25.02
CA ARG A 98 -10.71 -4.82 24.38
C ARG A 98 -9.81 -5.96 23.96
N THR A 99 -10.33 -7.18 23.97
CA THR A 99 -9.62 -8.36 23.48
C THR A 99 -9.42 -8.30 21.96
N VAL A 100 -8.66 -9.23 21.40
CA VAL A 100 -8.51 -9.43 19.95
C VAL A 100 -9.87 -9.64 19.31
N TYR A 101 -10.68 -10.56 19.86
CA TYR A 101 -12.03 -10.84 19.38
C TYR A 101 -12.89 -9.57 19.37
N ASP A 102 -12.93 -8.82 20.47
CA ASP A 102 -13.74 -7.62 20.58
C ASP A 102 -13.27 -6.48 19.66
N ASN A 103 -11.97 -6.39 19.41
CA ASN A 103 -11.44 -5.44 18.41
C ASN A 103 -11.93 -5.77 17.00
N VAL A 104 -11.96 -7.06 16.62
CA VAL A 104 -12.46 -7.50 15.32
C VAL A 104 -13.97 -7.39 15.23
N ALA A 105 -14.69 -7.67 16.31
CA ALA A 105 -16.16 -7.57 16.41
C ALA A 105 -16.68 -6.12 16.35
N LEU A 106 -15.88 -5.15 16.77
CA LEU A 106 -16.28 -3.75 16.95
C LEU A 106 -17.09 -3.15 15.79
N PRO A 107 -16.71 -3.30 14.50
CA PRO A 107 -17.48 -2.73 13.40
C PRO A 107 -18.92 -3.28 13.30
N LEU A 108 -19.15 -4.52 13.70
CA LEU A 108 -20.48 -5.15 13.72
C LEU A 108 -21.28 -4.74 14.95
N GLU A 109 -20.63 -4.60 16.11
CA GLU A 109 -21.28 -4.10 17.33
C GLU A 109 -21.84 -2.69 17.14
N LEU A 110 -21.06 -1.81 16.50
CA LEU A 110 -21.46 -0.42 16.24
C LEU A 110 -22.71 -0.29 15.38
N VAL A 111 -23.07 -1.34 14.63
CA VAL A 111 -24.30 -1.36 13.82
C VAL A 111 -25.41 -2.21 14.43
N GLY A 112 -25.22 -2.68 15.65
CA GLY A 112 -26.23 -3.46 16.37
C GLY A 112 -26.42 -4.89 15.85
N THR A 113 -25.38 -5.49 15.25
CA THR A 113 -25.44 -6.86 14.74
C THR A 113 -25.64 -7.85 15.90
N PRO A 114 -26.53 -8.86 15.79
CA PRO A 114 -26.73 -9.88 16.81
C PRO A 114 -25.45 -10.67 17.11
N LYS A 115 -25.24 -11.06 18.39
CA LYS A 115 -24.01 -11.73 18.86
C LYS A 115 -23.70 -13.04 18.12
N ASN A 116 -24.70 -13.84 17.76
CA ASN A 116 -24.51 -15.06 16.99
C ASN A 116 -23.93 -14.76 15.59
N VAL A 117 -24.43 -13.73 14.90
CA VAL A 117 -23.92 -13.31 13.58
C VAL A 117 -22.51 -12.74 13.70
N ILE A 118 -22.23 -11.96 14.78
CA ILE A 118 -20.88 -11.47 15.05
C ILE A 118 -19.90 -12.64 15.16
N ARG A 119 -20.26 -13.68 15.93
CA ARG A 119 -19.42 -14.86 16.11
C ARG A 119 -19.15 -15.57 14.79
N GLU A 120 -20.19 -15.82 13.99
CA GLU A 120 -20.09 -16.47 12.67
C GLU A 120 -19.16 -15.72 11.69
N LYS A 121 -19.02 -14.40 11.84
CA LYS A 121 -18.15 -13.58 11.01
C LYS A 121 -16.73 -13.45 11.57
N VAL A 122 -16.60 -13.28 12.88
CA VAL A 122 -15.32 -12.98 13.53
C VAL A 122 -14.43 -14.22 13.61
N GLU A 123 -14.98 -15.40 13.96
CA GLU A 123 -14.19 -16.63 14.09
C GLU A 123 -13.45 -17.00 12.80
N PRO A 124 -14.07 -17.02 11.60
CA PRO A 124 -13.37 -17.29 10.35
C PRO A 124 -12.31 -16.22 9.98
N LEU A 125 -12.53 -14.96 10.37
CA LEU A 125 -11.54 -13.90 10.15
C LEU A 125 -10.31 -14.08 11.04
N LEU A 126 -10.50 -14.48 12.31
CA LEU A 126 -9.39 -14.81 13.21
C LEU A 126 -8.60 -16.02 12.70
N GLU A 127 -9.27 -17.02 12.17
CA GLU A 127 -8.61 -18.16 11.51
C GLU A 127 -7.83 -17.72 10.26
N LEU A 128 -8.42 -16.88 9.40
CA LEU A 128 -7.82 -16.36 8.17
C LEU A 128 -6.48 -15.64 8.45
N VAL A 129 -6.43 -14.89 9.55
CA VAL A 129 -5.22 -14.14 9.95
C VAL A 129 -4.32 -14.91 10.92
N GLY A 130 -4.69 -16.15 11.33
CA GLY A 130 -3.92 -17.02 12.22
C GLY A 130 -3.88 -16.53 13.67
N LEU A 131 -5.00 -16.03 14.19
CA LEU A 131 -5.12 -15.48 15.54
C LEU A 131 -6.19 -16.18 16.41
N THR A 132 -6.68 -17.35 16.04
CA THR A 132 -7.73 -18.08 16.77
C THR A 132 -7.35 -18.29 18.24
N GLU A 133 -6.14 -18.77 18.52
CA GLU A 133 -5.64 -19.01 19.88
C GLU A 133 -5.38 -17.71 20.67
N HIS A 134 -5.40 -16.56 19.99
CA HIS A 134 -5.16 -15.25 20.58
C HIS A 134 -6.46 -14.45 20.79
N ALA A 135 -7.63 -15.02 20.47
CA ALA A 135 -8.92 -14.34 20.51
C ALA A 135 -9.21 -13.58 21.81
N HIS A 136 -8.84 -14.14 22.94
CA HIS A 136 -9.09 -13.59 24.28
C HIS A 136 -7.93 -12.74 24.84
N LYS A 137 -6.81 -12.61 24.12
CA LYS A 137 -5.70 -11.74 24.52
C LYS A 137 -6.02 -10.26 24.28
N PHE A 138 -5.38 -9.41 25.06
CA PHE A 138 -5.42 -7.96 24.90
C PHE A 138 -4.26 -7.49 23.99
N PRO A 139 -4.37 -6.31 23.34
CA PRO A 139 -3.32 -5.78 22.48
C PRO A 139 -1.94 -5.67 23.15
N SER A 140 -1.87 -5.42 24.46
CA SER A 140 -0.62 -5.37 25.21
C SER A 140 0.14 -6.70 25.23
N GLN A 141 -0.54 -7.82 25.01
CA GLN A 141 0.01 -9.19 25.04
C GLN A 141 0.43 -9.68 23.64
N LEU A 142 0.36 -8.81 22.61
CA LEU A 142 0.61 -9.17 21.21
C LEU A 142 1.90 -8.54 20.69
N SER A 143 2.57 -9.25 19.79
CA SER A 143 3.65 -8.69 18.96
C SER A 143 3.10 -7.65 17.96
N GLY A 144 3.99 -6.83 17.38
CA GLY A 144 3.62 -5.86 16.35
C GLY A 144 2.89 -6.49 15.16
N GLY A 145 3.41 -7.61 14.66
CA GLY A 145 2.79 -8.36 13.55
C GLY A 145 1.43 -8.96 13.93
N GLN A 146 1.25 -9.43 15.15
CA GLN A 146 -0.05 -9.90 15.64
C GLN A 146 -1.05 -8.74 15.72
N LYS A 147 -0.65 -7.58 16.25
CA LYS A 147 -1.49 -6.36 16.26
C LYS A 147 -1.92 -5.96 14.86
N GLN A 148 -1.00 -6.03 13.90
CA GLN A 148 -1.31 -5.75 12.50
C GLN A 148 -2.35 -6.71 11.94
N ARG A 149 -2.22 -8.00 12.20
CA ARG A 149 -3.20 -9.03 11.79
C ARG A 149 -4.58 -8.79 12.41
N VAL A 150 -4.66 -8.33 13.66
CA VAL A 150 -5.93 -7.89 14.27
C VAL A 150 -6.53 -6.72 13.49
N GLY A 151 -5.70 -5.72 13.15
CA GLY A 151 -6.11 -4.58 12.32
C GLY A 151 -6.66 -4.99 10.94
N ILE A 152 -6.00 -5.96 10.31
CA ILE A 152 -6.45 -6.54 9.02
C ILE A 152 -7.80 -7.25 9.20
N ALA A 153 -7.94 -8.13 10.20
CA ALA A 153 -9.20 -8.85 10.46
C ALA A 153 -10.35 -7.88 10.73
N ARG A 154 -10.12 -6.85 11.57
CA ARG A 154 -11.11 -5.81 11.84
C ARG A 154 -11.53 -5.05 10.58
N ALA A 155 -10.58 -4.73 9.69
CA ALA A 155 -10.89 -4.04 8.45
C ALA A 155 -11.73 -4.88 7.48
N LEU A 156 -11.69 -6.22 7.61
CA LEU A 156 -12.44 -7.16 6.78
C LEU A 156 -13.85 -7.50 7.34
N THR A 157 -14.15 -7.12 8.57
CA THR A 157 -15.34 -7.60 9.30
C THR A 157 -16.69 -7.26 8.63
N ASN A 158 -16.74 -6.16 7.89
CA ASN A 158 -17.93 -5.72 7.15
C ASN A 158 -17.97 -6.20 5.69
N ASP A 159 -17.20 -7.23 5.32
CA ASP A 159 -17.07 -7.74 3.94
C ASP A 159 -16.80 -6.61 2.94
N PRO A 160 -15.73 -5.82 3.11
CA PRO A 160 -15.46 -4.67 2.28
C PRO A 160 -15.12 -5.08 0.85
N LYS A 161 -15.43 -4.21 -0.12
CA LYS A 161 -15.00 -4.35 -1.52
C LYS A 161 -13.65 -3.68 -1.77
N VAL A 162 -13.30 -2.72 -0.93
CA VAL A 162 -12.08 -1.93 -0.99
C VAL A 162 -11.38 -1.98 0.37
N LEU A 163 -10.07 -2.18 0.35
CA LEU A 163 -9.21 -2.11 1.53
C LEU A 163 -8.17 -1.00 1.31
N LEU A 164 -8.23 0.02 2.14
CA LEU A 164 -7.24 1.09 2.17
C LEU A 164 -6.16 0.75 3.21
N SER A 165 -4.91 0.85 2.84
CA SER A 165 -3.76 0.54 3.70
C SER A 165 -2.85 1.76 3.77
N ASP A 166 -2.83 2.43 4.91
CA ASP A 166 -1.99 3.61 5.17
C ASP A 166 -0.73 3.17 5.94
N GLU A 167 0.40 3.00 5.23
CA GLU A 167 1.71 2.60 5.76
C GLU A 167 1.69 1.41 6.73
N ALA A 168 0.86 0.41 6.45
CA ALA A 168 0.55 -0.70 7.34
C ALA A 168 1.75 -1.60 7.71
N THR A 169 2.88 -1.46 7.05
CA THR A 169 4.09 -2.28 7.29
C THR A 169 5.25 -1.49 7.90
N SER A 170 5.16 -0.16 7.95
CA SER A 170 6.28 0.71 8.35
C SER A 170 6.78 0.53 9.79
N ALA A 171 5.95 -0.07 10.66
CA ALA A 171 6.28 -0.35 12.07
C ALA A 171 6.67 -1.81 12.31
N LEU A 172 6.87 -2.60 11.26
CA LEU A 172 7.15 -4.05 11.34
C LEU A 172 8.60 -4.34 10.93
N ASP A 173 9.15 -5.40 11.47
CA ASP A 173 10.42 -5.96 11.01
C ASP A 173 10.27 -6.58 9.60
N PRO A 174 11.37 -6.81 8.84
CA PRO A 174 11.31 -7.29 7.46
C PRO A 174 10.63 -8.65 7.28
N GLU A 175 10.79 -9.57 8.23
CA GLU A 175 10.18 -10.90 8.15
C GLU A 175 8.67 -10.80 8.36
N THR A 176 8.24 -10.07 9.38
CA THR A 176 6.83 -9.79 9.65
C THR A 176 6.17 -9.01 8.50
N THR A 177 6.90 -8.06 7.89
CA THR A 177 6.44 -7.35 6.70
C THR A 177 6.14 -8.32 5.56
N THR A 178 7.09 -9.21 5.23
CA THR A 178 6.92 -10.21 4.17
C THR A 178 5.72 -11.12 4.43
N ALA A 179 5.56 -11.61 5.67
CA ALA A 179 4.42 -12.44 6.07
C ALA A 179 3.08 -11.68 5.96
N THR A 180 3.06 -10.39 6.32
CA THR A 180 1.87 -9.54 6.23
C THR A 180 1.48 -9.28 4.77
N LEU A 181 2.45 -9.02 3.90
CA LEU A 181 2.20 -8.83 2.46
C LEU A 181 1.68 -10.12 1.80
N ALA A 182 2.25 -11.28 2.15
CA ALA A 182 1.75 -12.57 1.69
C ALA A 182 0.31 -12.83 2.13
N LEU A 183 -0.05 -12.45 3.37
CA LEU A 183 -1.42 -12.50 3.89
C LEU A 183 -2.35 -11.59 3.08
N LEU A 184 -1.98 -10.34 2.85
CA LEU A 184 -2.79 -9.38 2.07
C LEU A 184 -3.00 -9.87 0.63
N LYS A 185 -1.97 -10.40 -0.02
CA LYS A 185 -2.06 -10.97 -1.37
C LYS A 185 -3.02 -12.17 -1.42
N ARG A 186 -2.94 -13.07 -0.44
CA ARG A 186 -3.86 -14.21 -0.30
C ARG A 186 -5.31 -13.75 -0.08
N ILE A 187 -5.52 -12.72 0.74
CA ILE A 187 -6.84 -12.12 0.98
C ILE A 187 -7.40 -11.50 -0.30
N ASN A 188 -6.58 -10.70 -1.02
CA ASN A 188 -6.95 -10.12 -2.30
C ASN A 188 -7.42 -11.19 -3.29
N GLN A 189 -6.63 -12.26 -3.48
CA GLN A 189 -6.94 -13.35 -4.41
C GLN A 189 -8.18 -14.15 -4.00
N ARG A 190 -8.34 -14.45 -2.70
CA ARG A 190 -9.46 -15.26 -2.20
C ARG A 190 -10.79 -14.52 -2.21
N LEU A 191 -10.76 -13.22 -1.91
CA LEU A 191 -11.98 -12.40 -1.77
C LEU A 191 -12.25 -11.48 -2.97
N GLY A 192 -11.37 -11.41 -3.96
CA GLY A 192 -11.47 -10.45 -5.07
C GLY A 192 -11.38 -8.99 -4.61
N LEU A 193 -10.76 -8.74 -3.46
CA LEU A 193 -10.72 -7.46 -2.79
C LEU A 193 -9.80 -6.47 -3.52
N THR A 194 -10.27 -5.26 -3.76
CA THR A 194 -9.42 -4.18 -4.29
C THR A 194 -8.62 -3.57 -3.15
N ILE A 195 -7.30 -3.53 -3.25
CA ILE A 195 -6.42 -2.97 -2.20
C ILE A 195 -5.75 -1.70 -2.72
N VAL A 196 -5.83 -0.62 -1.95
CA VAL A 196 -5.07 0.62 -2.19
C VAL A 196 -4.06 0.77 -1.06
N MET A 197 -2.79 0.77 -1.40
CA MET A 197 -1.70 0.74 -0.43
C MET A 197 -0.82 1.99 -0.54
N ILE A 198 -0.66 2.70 0.58
CA ILE A 198 0.37 3.72 0.71
C ILE A 198 1.61 3.07 1.33
N THR A 199 2.76 3.33 0.73
CA THR A 199 4.05 2.98 1.32
C THR A 199 5.17 3.86 0.76
N HIS A 200 6.21 4.05 1.52
CA HIS A 200 7.48 4.60 1.05
C HIS A 200 8.53 3.50 0.82
N GLU A 201 8.18 2.24 1.10
CA GLU A 201 9.04 1.06 0.94
C GLU A 201 8.88 0.46 -0.47
N MET A 202 9.85 0.69 -1.34
CA MET A 202 9.80 0.21 -2.73
C MET A 202 9.78 -1.31 -2.84
N ASN A 203 10.36 -2.03 -1.89
CA ASN A 203 10.31 -3.50 -1.84
C ASN A 203 8.88 -4.02 -1.63
N VAL A 204 8.09 -3.33 -0.80
CA VAL A 204 6.66 -3.64 -0.58
C VAL A 204 5.90 -3.53 -1.90
N VAL A 205 6.10 -2.42 -2.65
CA VAL A 205 5.44 -2.21 -3.94
C VAL A 205 5.78 -3.32 -4.94
N LYS A 206 7.06 -3.67 -5.05
CA LYS A 206 7.51 -4.75 -5.95
C LYS A 206 6.89 -6.12 -5.65
N GLN A 207 6.67 -6.41 -4.36
CA GLN A 207 6.21 -7.74 -3.93
C GLN A 207 4.72 -7.95 -4.17
N ILE A 208 3.91 -6.89 -4.06
CA ILE A 208 2.47 -7.10 -3.98
C ILE A 208 1.65 -6.29 -4.98
N CYS A 209 2.10 -5.07 -5.39
CA CYS A 209 1.29 -4.19 -6.22
C CYS A 209 1.32 -4.59 -7.70
N ASP A 210 0.17 -4.45 -8.37
CA ASP A 210 0.02 -4.62 -9.82
C ASP A 210 0.38 -3.34 -10.56
N ARG A 211 -0.17 -2.21 -10.10
CA ARG A 211 0.09 -0.87 -10.63
C ARG A 211 0.45 0.10 -9.51
N VAL A 212 1.09 1.19 -9.91
CA VAL A 212 1.56 2.20 -8.98
C VAL A 212 1.39 3.61 -9.55
N VAL A 213 1.16 4.57 -8.66
CA VAL A 213 1.33 5.99 -8.93
C VAL A 213 2.42 6.56 -8.05
N VAL A 214 3.22 7.45 -8.63
CA VAL A 214 4.25 8.20 -7.94
C VAL A 214 3.75 9.62 -7.72
N MET A 215 3.69 10.02 -6.47
CA MET A 215 3.26 11.37 -6.08
C MET A 215 4.45 12.25 -5.70
N ASN A 216 4.37 13.52 -6.07
CA ASN A 216 5.30 14.54 -5.67
C ASN A 216 4.56 15.88 -5.49
N ARG A 217 4.66 16.52 -4.33
CA ARG A 217 4.08 17.85 -4.03
C ARG A 217 2.60 17.99 -4.43
N GLY A 218 1.80 16.95 -4.15
CA GLY A 218 0.36 16.94 -4.42
C GLY A 218 -0.04 16.52 -5.83
N GLU A 219 0.90 16.20 -6.69
CA GLU A 219 0.65 15.82 -8.09
C GLU A 219 1.06 14.36 -8.35
N ILE A 220 0.44 13.71 -9.35
CA ILE A 220 0.90 12.44 -9.90
C ILE A 220 1.95 12.77 -10.97
N VAL A 221 3.18 12.34 -10.74
CA VAL A 221 4.29 12.58 -11.68
C VAL A 221 4.57 11.39 -12.58
N GLU A 222 4.17 10.17 -12.16
CA GLU A 222 4.29 8.97 -12.97
C GLU A 222 3.27 7.93 -12.53
N SER A 223 2.77 7.11 -13.47
CA SER A 223 1.86 6.01 -13.21
C SER A 223 2.05 4.87 -14.21
N GLY A 224 1.80 3.63 -13.80
CA GLY A 224 1.90 2.47 -14.68
C GLY A 224 1.91 1.15 -13.94
N ASN A 225 2.14 0.07 -14.67
CA ASN A 225 2.44 -1.23 -14.08
C ASN A 225 3.75 -1.13 -13.27
N VAL A 226 3.81 -1.85 -12.16
CA VAL A 226 4.99 -1.81 -11.26
C VAL A 226 6.27 -2.13 -12.03
N VAL A 227 6.26 -3.15 -12.89
CA VAL A 227 7.43 -3.54 -13.69
C VAL A 227 7.90 -2.38 -14.56
N ASP A 228 6.98 -1.71 -15.30
CA ASP A 228 7.35 -0.61 -16.20
C ASP A 228 7.94 0.58 -15.45
N VAL A 229 7.27 1.01 -14.36
CA VAL A 229 7.70 2.15 -13.55
C VAL A 229 9.06 1.89 -12.88
N PHE A 230 9.32 0.66 -12.44
CA PHE A 230 10.57 0.31 -11.76
C PHE A 230 11.72 0.08 -12.73
N CYS A 231 11.47 -0.50 -13.90
CA CYS A 231 12.53 -0.82 -14.86
C CYS A 231 12.85 0.34 -15.80
N ARG A 232 11.86 1.20 -16.07
CA ARG A 232 11.99 2.33 -16.99
C ARG A 232 11.40 3.62 -16.40
N PRO A 233 11.91 4.06 -15.22
CA PRO A 233 11.41 5.27 -14.58
C PRO A 233 11.67 6.49 -15.48
N ARG A 234 10.63 7.28 -15.71
CA ARG A 234 10.70 8.46 -16.59
C ARG A 234 10.96 9.74 -15.80
N HIS A 235 10.25 9.91 -14.69
CA HIS A 235 10.32 11.13 -13.89
C HIS A 235 11.49 11.07 -12.88
N GLU A 236 12.16 12.20 -12.65
CA GLU A 236 13.32 12.29 -11.74
C GLU A 236 12.98 11.88 -10.29
N THR A 237 11.78 12.21 -9.82
CA THR A 237 11.30 11.76 -8.49
C THR A 237 11.24 10.24 -8.42
N THR A 238 10.75 9.58 -9.48
CA THR A 238 10.68 8.12 -9.57
C THR A 238 12.08 7.50 -9.57
N LYS A 239 12.98 8.04 -10.39
CA LYS A 239 14.40 7.60 -10.42
C LYS A 239 15.06 7.72 -9.05
N ALA A 240 14.84 8.83 -8.35
CA ALA A 240 15.38 9.06 -7.02
C ALA A 240 14.79 8.12 -5.95
N LEU A 241 13.50 7.76 -6.04
CA LEU A 241 12.86 6.81 -5.13
C LEU A 241 13.33 5.37 -5.36
N ILE A 242 13.48 4.98 -6.64
CA ILE A 242 13.84 3.61 -7.03
C ILE A 242 15.37 3.40 -7.00
N GLY A 243 16.15 4.45 -7.24
CA GLY A 243 17.61 4.38 -7.30
C GLY A 243 18.24 3.73 -6.08
N ASN A 244 17.75 4.02 -4.89
CA ASN A 244 18.21 3.42 -3.64
C ASN A 244 17.91 1.90 -3.53
N VAL A 245 16.94 1.39 -4.29
CA VAL A 245 16.53 -0.03 -4.26
C VAL A 245 17.18 -0.83 -5.39
N MET A 246 17.54 -0.14 -6.49
CA MET A 246 18.26 -0.74 -7.64
C MET A 246 19.76 -0.67 -7.48
N ALA A 247 20.27 0.28 -6.72
CA ALA A 247 21.68 0.34 -6.33
C ALA A 247 21.94 -0.72 -5.25
N ARG A 248 22.07 -1.99 -5.64
CA ARG A 248 22.92 -2.89 -4.87
C ARG A 248 24.34 -2.35 -5.10
N ASP A 249 24.91 -1.78 -4.06
CA ASP A 249 26.29 -1.40 -4.06
C ASP A 249 27.13 -2.60 -4.55
N LEU A 250 27.92 -2.37 -5.57
CA LEU A 250 28.86 -3.40 -6.02
C LEU A 250 29.77 -3.69 -4.83
N PRO A 251 30.06 -4.96 -4.50
CA PRO A 251 31.01 -5.29 -3.45
C PRO A 251 32.33 -4.50 -3.66
N ASP A 252 32.92 -4.01 -2.60
CA ASP A 252 34.16 -3.21 -2.65
C ASP A 252 35.27 -3.88 -3.46
N SER A 253 35.31 -5.22 -3.44
CA SER A 253 36.20 -6.02 -4.26
C SER A 253 36.02 -5.80 -5.77
N ILE A 254 34.76 -5.63 -6.22
CA ILE A 254 34.44 -5.35 -7.64
C ILE A 254 34.71 -3.89 -7.95
N ILE A 255 34.36 -2.96 -7.05
CA ILE A 255 34.67 -1.53 -7.21
C ILE A 255 36.16 -1.30 -7.35
N ASN A 256 36.95 -1.96 -6.52
CA ASN A 256 38.42 -1.85 -6.58
C ASN A 256 38.99 -2.45 -7.90
N ARG A 257 38.48 -3.58 -8.36
CA ARG A 257 38.85 -4.15 -9.67
C ARG A 257 38.49 -3.22 -10.82
N LEU A 258 37.32 -2.57 -10.80
CA LEU A 258 36.92 -1.59 -11.82
C LEU A 258 37.82 -0.33 -11.81
N LYS A 259 38.24 0.14 -10.63
CA LYS A 259 39.19 1.25 -10.52
C LYS A 259 40.55 0.90 -11.10
N THR A 260 41.02 -0.32 -10.86
CA THR A 260 42.29 -0.83 -11.42
C THR A 260 42.18 -1.03 -12.93
N ALA A 261 41.09 -1.60 -13.45
CA ALA A 261 40.86 -1.79 -14.87
C ALA A 261 40.68 -0.47 -15.65
N ARG A 262 40.13 0.59 -15.04
CA ARG A 262 40.07 1.93 -15.65
C ARG A 262 41.45 2.57 -15.90
N ALA A 263 42.45 2.15 -15.17
CA ALA A 263 43.82 2.62 -15.38
C ALA A 263 44.47 2.03 -16.65
N LEU A 264 43.88 0.97 -17.24
CA LEU A 264 44.41 0.23 -18.40
C LEU A 264 43.61 0.57 -19.68
N LYS A 265 43.32 1.84 -19.94
CA LYS A 265 42.70 2.28 -21.19
C LYS A 265 43.56 1.88 -22.39
N GLY A 266 43.06 0.92 -23.20
CA GLY A 266 43.69 0.46 -24.43
C GLY A 266 44.15 -1.00 -24.41
N ASP A 267 43.89 -1.75 -23.33
CA ASP A 267 44.24 -3.17 -23.23
C ASP A 267 43.15 -4.04 -23.92
N PRO A 268 43.52 -4.94 -24.86
CA PRO A 268 42.57 -5.90 -25.44
C PRO A 268 41.98 -6.90 -24.43
N GLU A 269 42.54 -7.02 -23.22
CA GLU A 269 42.03 -7.81 -22.12
C GLU A 269 41.17 -6.98 -21.14
N ALA A 270 40.65 -5.82 -21.56
CA ALA A 270 39.83 -4.97 -20.73
C ALA A 270 38.57 -5.71 -20.20
N VAL A 271 38.44 -5.80 -18.88
CA VAL A 271 37.27 -6.41 -18.22
C VAL A 271 36.08 -5.47 -18.33
N HIS A 272 35.02 -5.93 -18.97
CA HIS A 272 33.75 -5.23 -19.04
C HIS A 272 32.80 -5.74 -17.96
N LEU A 273 32.20 -4.83 -17.17
CA LEU A 273 31.15 -5.16 -16.24
C LEU A 273 29.79 -4.98 -16.93
N LEU A 274 29.09 -6.08 -17.13
CA LEU A 274 27.71 -6.07 -17.62
C LEU A 274 26.76 -6.31 -16.45
N ARG A 275 25.76 -5.46 -16.32
CA ARG A 275 24.63 -5.67 -15.38
C ARG A 275 23.44 -6.23 -16.15
N LEU A 276 23.12 -7.50 -15.90
CA LEU A 276 21.92 -8.15 -16.44
C LEU A 276 20.80 -8.04 -15.42
N SER A 277 19.62 -7.60 -15.86
CA SER A 277 18.40 -7.56 -15.06
C SER A 277 17.35 -8.45 -15.68
N PHE A 278 17.00 -9.53 -14.99
CA PHE A 278 15.96 -10.46 -15.43
C PHE A 278 14.61 -10.03 -14.84
N LEU A 279 13.55 -10.06 -15.64
CA LEU A 279 12.21 -9.58 -15.28
C LEU A 279 11.16 -10.68 -15.48
N GLY A 280 10.32 -10.91 -14.45
CA GLY A 280 9.19 -11.82 -14.57
C GLY A 280 9.60 -13.26 -14.90
N GLY A 281 9.01 -13.84 -15.95
CA GLY A 281 9.26 -15.23 -16.38
C GLY A 281 10.68 -15.53 -16.88
N ASP A 282 11.47 -14.51 -17.18
CA ASP A 282 12.84 -14.69 -17.68
C ASP A 282 13.80 -15.19 -16.60
N VAL A 283 13.44 -15.05 -15.32
CA VAL A 283 14.23 -15.56 -14.18
C VAL A 283 14.37 -17.08 -14.20
N THR A 284 13.42 -17.79 -14.81
CA THR A 284 13.40 -19.26 -14.88
C THR A 284 13.98 -19.82 -16.17
N ARG A 285 14.39 -18.98 -17.14
CA ARG A 285 15.01 -19.41 -18.39
C ARG A 285 16.52 -19.28 -18.32
N PRO A 286 17.29 -20.25 -18.83
CA PRO A 286 18.76 -20.20 -18.83
C PRO A 286 19.27 -19.28 -19.95
N VAL A 287 19.02 -17.96 -19.82
CA VAL A 287 19.39 -16.95 -20.83
C VAL A 287 20.90 -16.83 -21.04
N ILE A 288 21.71 -17.20 -20.04
CA ILE A 288 23.19 -17.08 -20.10
C ILE A 288 23.83 -18.28 -20.83
N SER A 289 23.14 -19.39 -21.02
CA SER A 289 23.68 -20.56 -21.72
C SER A 289 23.61 -20.46 -23.25
N GLU A 290 23.00 -19.40 -23.78
CA GLU A 290 22.82 -19.17 -25.23
C GLU A 290 23.75 -18.05 -25.76
N VAL A 291 24.65 -17.50 -24.90
CA VAL A 291 25.68 -16.52 -25.23
C VAL A 291 27.06 -17.14 -25.09
#